data_a31513b51973561a37167c5d56123910
#
_entry.id   a31513b51973561a37167c5d56123910
#
_cell.length_a   1.000
_cell.length_b   1.000
_cell.length_c   1.000
_cell.angle_alpha   90.00
_cell.angle_beta   90.00
_cell.angle_gamma   90.00
#
_symmetry.space_group_name_H-M   'P 1'
#
loop_
_entity.id
_entity.type
_entity.pdbx_description
1 polymer ?
#
loop_
_entity_poly.entity_id
_entity_poly.type
_entity_poly.pdbx_seq_one_letter_code
_entity_poly.pdbx_strand_id
1 'polypeptide(L)'
;LPRDEKRLLPAAPCCPNCGGSLSYLGEDTAEQLELMRSAFRVIRTVREKHACTQCDAIVQAPAPSRPIERGIAGPGLLARVLTSKYAEHTPLYRQSEIYGRQGVELSRSLLSGWVDACCRLLSPLEEALHGYVMTDGKLHADDTPVQVLLP
;
A
#
# COMPACT_ATOMS: atom_id res chain seq x y z
N LEU A 1 -11.93 -12.50 -7.07
CA LEU A 1 -11.85 -12.00 -5.69
C LEU A 1 -13.02 -11.05 -5.41
N PRO A 2 -13.56 -11.03 -4.18
CA PRO A 2 -14.56 -10.05 -3.77
C PRO A 2 -13.96 -8.63 -3.82
N ARG A 3 -14.78 -7.65 -4.22
CA ARG A 3 -14.40 -6.25 -4.33
C ARG A 3 -15.15 -5.42 -3.30
N ASP A 4 -14.41 -4.62 -2.54
CA ASP A 4 -14.96 -3.61 -1.64
C ASP A 4 -14.80 -2.24 -2.32
N GLU A 5 -15.89 -1.62 -2.71
CA GLU A 5 -15.85 -0.32 -3.36
C GLU A 5 -15.85 0.81 -2.34
N LYS A 6 -14.90 1.73 -2.48
CA LYS A 6 -14.81 2.98 -1.73
C LYS A 6 -14.97 4.14 -2.69
N ARG A 7 -16.07 4.86 -2.57
CA ARG A 7 -16.39 6.02 -3.41
C ARG A 7 -15.98 7.31 -2.71
N LEU A 8 -15.20 8.13 -3.40
CA LEU A 8 -14.71 9.43 -2.91
C LEU A 8 -15.34 10.55 -3.75
N LEU A 9 -16.09 11.40 -3.10
CA LEU A 9 -16.72 12.58 -3.68
C LEU A 9 -15.85 13.83 -3.46
N PRO A 10 -16.02 14.90 -4.26
CA PRO A 10 -15.43 16.21 -3.96
C PRO A 10 -15.74 16.66 -2.53
N ALA A 11 -14.79 17.32 -1.89
CA ALA A 11 -14.91 17.75 -0.50
C ALA A 11 -16.02 18.81 -0.26
N ALA A 12 -16.37 19.57 -1.29
CA ALA A 12 -17.41 20.59 -1.22
C ALA A 12 -18.51 20.34 -2.26
N PRO A 13 -19.76 20.69 -1.97
CA PRO A 13 -20.88 20.54 -2.90
C PRO A 13 -20.88 21.59 -4.02
N CYS A 14 -20.04 22.62 -3.92
CA CYS A 14 -19.90 23.71 -4.88
C CYS A 14 -18.46 23.88 -5.34
N CYS A 15 -18.28 24.59 -6.45
CA CYS A 15 -16.96 24.87 -7.01
C CYS A 15 -16.10 25.72 -6.05
N PRO A 16 -14.88 25.33 -5.70
CA PRO A 16 -14.01 26.09 -4.80
C PRO A 16 -13.53 27.43 -5.44
N ASN A 17 -13.59 27.56 -6.78
CA ASN A 17 -13.10 28.73 -7.48
C ASN A 17 -14.15 29.84 -7.61
N CYS A 18 -15.42 29.50 -7.86
CA CYS A 18 -16.46 30.47 -8.15
C CYS A 18 -17.79 30.27 -7.38
N GLY A 19 -17.90 29.20 -6.57
CA GLY A 19 -19.15 28.89 -5.85
C GLY A 19 -20.24 28.25 -6.70
N GLY A 20 -20.03 28.06 -8.01
CA GLY A 20 -21.02 27.50 -8.94
C GLY A 20 -21.34 26.03 -8.66
N SER A 21 -22.45 25.55 -9.23
CA SER A 21 -22.88 24.16 -9.11
C SER A 21 -21.92 23.18 -9.84
N LEU A 22 -21.77 22.00 -9.28
CA LEU A 22 -20.95 20.93 -9.84
C LEU A 22 -21.83 19.90 -10.54
N SER A 23 -21.47 19.49 -11.76
CA SER A 23 -22.10 18.41 -12.51
C SER A 23 -21.14 17.24 -12.65
N TYR A 24 -21.66 16.00 -12.60
CA TYR A 24 -20.86 14.80 -12.80
C TYR A 24 -20.24 14.77 -14.20
N LEU A 25 -18.93 14.56 -14.28
CA LEU A 25 -18.16 14.47 -15.53
C LEU A 25 -17.71 13.05 -15.84
N GLY A 26 -17.42 12.25 -14.81
CA GLY A 26 -16.87 10.90 -14.93
C GLY A 26 -16.18 10.46 -13.64
N GLU A 27 -15.45 9.37 -13.71
CA GLU A 27 -14.74 8.84 -12.52
C GLU A 27 -13.39 8.23 -12.88
N ASP A 28 -12.43 8.30 -11.96
CA ASP A 28 -11.20 7.51 -11.98
C ASP A 28 -11.35 6.35 -11.02
N THR A 29 -10.97 5.15 -11.46
CA THR A 29 -10.97 3.96 -10.63
C THR A 29 -9.56 3.44 -10.41
N ALA A 30 -9.28 2.98 -9.19
CA ALA A 30 -8.02 2.32 -8.86
C ALA A 30 -8.29 1.13 -7.95
N GLU A 31 -7.62 0.01 -8.21
CA GLU A 31 -7.77 -1.22 -7.43
C GLU A 31 -6.49 -1.52 -6.66
N GLN A 32 -6.62 -2.03 -5.43
CA GLN A 32 -5.54 -2.56 -4.62
C GLN A 32 -5.94 -3.95 -4.10
N LEU A 33 -4.97 -4.86 -4.09
CA LEU A 33 -5.10 -6.16 -3.46
C LEU A 33 -4.79 -6.03 -1.97
N GLU A 34 -5.74 -6.43 -1.13
CA GLU A 34 -5.61 -6.36 0.32
C GLU A 34 -5.84 -7.72 0.97
N LEU A 35 -5.15 -8.00 2.06
CA LEU A 35 -5.35 -9.18 2.88
C LEU A 35 -6.06 -8.77 4.18
N MET A 36 -7.32 -9.17 4.30
CA MET A 36 -8.16 -8.88 5.46
C MET A 36 -8.62 -10.17 6.13
N ARG A 37 -8.26 -10.35 7.40
CA ARG A 37 -8.66 -11.54 8.18
C ARG A 37 -8.38 -12.86 7.46
N SER A 38 -7.16 -12.99 6.90
CA SER A 38 -6.69 -14.16 6.14
C SER A 38 -7.41 -14.42 4.81
N ALA A 39 -8.13 -13.46 4.27
CA ALA A 39 -8.76 -13.54 2.95
C ALA A 39 -8.32 -12.38 2.05
N PHE A 40 -8.07 -12.69 0.78
CA PHE A 40 -7.77 -11.64 -0.21
C PHE A 40 -9.04 -10.93 -0.66
N ARG A 41 -8.96 -9.61 -0.74
CA ARG A 41 -10.00 -8.73 -1.28
C ARG A 41 -9.38 -7.69 -2.21
N VAL A 42 -10.18 -7.17 -3.12
CA VAL A 42 -9.78 -6.04 -3.95
C VAL A 42 -10.47 -4.79 -3.42
N ILE A 43 -9.69 -3.82 -3.00
CA ILE A 43 -10.21 -2.50 -2.61
C ILE A 43 -10.25 -1.65 -3.87
N ARG A 44 -11.44 -1.41 -4.39
CA ARG A 44 -11.68 -0.55 -5.54
C ARG A 44 -12.00 0.86 -5.08
N THR A 45 -11.08 1.79 -5.30
CA THR A 45 -11.29 3.21 -5.02
C THR A 45 -11.81 3.91 -6.26
N VAL A 46 -12.99 4.47 -6.17
CA VAL A 46 -13.63 5.25 -7.22
C VAL A 46 -13.61 6.73 -6.81
N ARG A 47 -13.05 7.60 -7.65
CA ARG A 47 -12.98 9.04 -7.44
C ARG A 47 -13.78 9.74 -8.52
N GLU A 48 -14.91 10.31 -8.14
CA GLU A 48 -15.77 11.04 -9.08
C GLU A 48 -15.14 12.37 -9.49
N LYS A 49 -15.23 12.69 -10.76
CA LYS A 49 -14.88 13.99 -11.35
C LYS A 49 -16.14 14.80 -11.57
N HIS A 50 -16.12 16.03 -11.13
CA HIS A 50 -17.21 16.98 -11.34
C HIS A 50 -16.70 18.21 -12.05
N ALA A 51 -17.47 18.70 -13.02
CA ALA A 51 -17.18 19.95 -13.71
C ALA A 51 -18.08 21.06 -13.17
N CYS A 52 -17.51 22.24 -12.99
CA CYS A 52 -18.28 23.43 -12.64
C CYS A 52 -19.05 23.92 -13.87
N THR A 53 -20.34 24.18 -13.69
CA THR A 53 -21.21 24.67 -14.79
C THR A 53 -21.00 26.15 -15.14
N GLN A 54 -20.20 26.88 -14.35
CA GLN A 54 -19.98 28.32 -14.55
C GLN A 54 -18.57 28.68 -15.00
N CYS A 55 -17.53 27.92 -14.55
CA CYS A 55 -16.13 28.24 -14.85
C CYS A 55 -15.33 27.03 -15.41
N ASP A 56 -16.01 25.94 -15.74
CA ASP A 56 -15.44 24.71 -16.31
C ASP A 56 -14.31 24.07 -15.47
N ALA A 57 -14.10 24.53 -14.23
CA ALA A 57 -13.11 23.93 -13.34
C ALA A 57 -13.49 22.49 -12.99
N ILE A 58 -12.51 21.57 -13.10
CA ILE A 58 -12.69 20.15 -12.73
C ILE A 58 -12.31 19.97 -11.26
N VAL A 59 -13.22 19.40 -10.50
CA VAL A 59 -13.06 19.10 -9.07
C VAL A 59 -13.11 17.59 -8.84
N GLN A 60 -12.14 17.06 -8.11
CA GLN A 60 -12.05 15.64 -7.78
C GLN A 60 -11.42 15.48 -6.40
N ALA A 61 -11.82 14.44 -5.65
CA ALA A 61 -11.15 14.08 -4.40
C ALA A 61 -9.68 13.69 -4.65
N PRO A 62 -8.74 14.03 -3.74
CA PRO A 62 -7.36 13.60 -3.86
C PRO A 62 -7.25 12.07 -3.82
N ALA A 63 -6.25 11.53 -4.50
CA ALA A 63 -5.96 10.10 -4.42
C ALA A 63 -5.47 9.75 -3.01
N PRO A 64 -5.97 8.65 -2.40
CA PRO A 64 -5.44 8.16 -1.14
C PRO A 64 -3.95 7.85 -1.25
N SER A 65 -3.19 8.13 -0.18
CA SER A 65 -1.79 7.73 -0.08
C SER A 65 -1.65 6.21 -0.13
N ARG A 66 -0.55 5.74 -0.71
CA ARG A 66 -0.21 4.31 -0.80
C ARG A 66 1.19 4.09 -0.24
N PRO A 67 1.44 2.97 0.48
CA PRO A 67 2.78 2.64 0.97
C PRO A 67 3.82 2.55 -0.16
N ILE A 68 3.41 1.99 -1.31
CA ILE A 68 4.22 1.91 -2.52
C ILE A 68 3.50 2.68 -3.62
N GLU A 69 4.17 3.67 -4.19
CA GLU A 69 3.61 4.45 -5.30
C GLU A 69 3.25 3.55 -6.47
N ARG A 70 2.02 3.71 -6.99
CA ARG A 70 1.45 2.87 -8.07
C ARG A 70 1.41 1.36 -7.76
N GLY A 71 1.70 0.97 -6.50
CA GLY A 71 1.64 -0.41 -6.06
C GLY A 71 0.21 -0.96 -6.05
N ILE A 72 0.08 -2.26 -6.38
CA ILE A 72 -1.20 -2.97 -6.33
C ILE A 72 -1.49 -3.54 -4.93
N ALA A 73 -0.47 -3.66 -4.06
CA ALA A 73 -0.62 -4.19 -2.72
C ALA A 73 -1.12 -3.13 -1.75
N GLY A 74 -2.11 -3.49 -0.96
CA GLY A 74 -2.55 -2.70 0.19
C GLY A 74 -1.63 -2.90 1.41
N PRO A 75 -1.74 -2.02 2.42
CA PRO A 75 -0.85 -2.04 3.58
C PRO A 75 -0.91 -3.35 4.39
N GLY A 76 -2.09 -3.97 4.52
CA GLY A 76 -2.23 -5.24 5.24
C GLY A 76 -1.54 -6.40 4.52
N LEU A 77 -1.61 -6.45 3.19
CA LEU A 77 -0.89 -7.46 2.40
C LEU A 77 0.63 -7.25 2.51
N LEU A 78 1.13 -6.03 2.43
CA LEU A 78 2.55 -5.72 2.59
C LEU A 78 3.05 -6.11 3.99
N ALA A 79 2.30 -5.76 5.04
CA ALA A 79 2.62 -6.14 6.42
C ALA A 79 2.66 -7.68 6.57
N ARG A 80 1.71 -8.41 5.95
CA ARG A 80 1.70 -9.88 5.99
C ARG A 80 2.93 -10.48 5.32
N VAL A 81 3.33 -9.97 4.15
CA VAL A 81 4.52 -10.45 3.43
C VAL A 81 5.78 -10.28 4.29
N LEU A 82 5.96 -9.12 4.91
CA LEU A 82 7.11 -8.84 5.78
C LEU A 82 7.10 -9.71 7.05
N THR A 83 5.98 -9.78 7.76
CA THR A 83 5.84 -10.60 8.96
C THR A 83 6.12 -12.07 8.66
N SER A 84 5.54 -12.60 7.60
CA SER A 84 5.79 -13.99 7.19
C SER A 84 7.26 -14.23 6.84
N LYS A 85 7.93 -13.28 6.18
CA LYS A 85 9.33 -13.44 5.82
C LYS A 85 10.26 -13.38 7.02
N TYR A 86 10.10 -12.41 7.90
CA TYR A 86 11.06 -12.09 8.95
C TYR A 86 10.70 -12.67 10.31
N ALA A 87 9.43 -12.66 10.71
CA ALA A 87 9.01 -13.20 12.00
C ALA A 87 8.61 -14.68 11.94
N GLU A 88 8.02 -15.13 10.81
CA GLU A 88 7.58 -16.52 10.64
C GLU A 88 8.57 -17.36 9.82
N HIS A 89 9.70 -16.80 9.40
CA HIS A 89 10.75 -17.45 8.61
C HIS A 89 10.25 -18.15 7.33
N THR A 90 9.17 -17.59 6.71
CA THR A 90 8.59 -18.14 5.48
C THR A 90 9.19 -17.47 4.25
N PRO A 91 10.04 -18.16 3.46
CA PRO A 91 10.68 -17.59 2.28
C PRO A 91 9.65 -17.13 1.24
N LEU A 92 10.01 -16.13 0.41
CA LEU A 92 9.09 -15.55 -0.57
C LEU A 92 8.58 -16.55 -1.62
N TYR A 93 9.39 -17.55 -2.01
CA TYR A 93 8.92 -18.59 -2.93
C TYR A 93 7.79 -19.43 -2.33
N ARG A 94 7.88 -19.75 -1.02
CA ARG A 94 6.83 -20.49 -0.31
C ARG A 94 5.58 -19.62 -0.10
N GLN A 95 5.76 -18.33 0.17
CA GLN A 95 4.64 -17.39 0.22
C GLN A 95 3.90 -17.32 -1.12
N SER A 96 4.63 -17.23 -2.25
CA SER A 96 4.07 -17.26 -3.60
C SER A 96 3.21 -18.51 -3.83
N GLU A 97 3.69 -19.69 -3.41
CA GLU A 97 2.92 -20.94 -3.52
C GLU A 97 1.68 -20.95 -2.61
N ILE A 98 1.80 -20.41 -1.38
CA ILE A 98 0.68 -20.31 -0.44
C ILE A 98 -0.42 -19.42 -1.03
N TYR A 99 -0.06 -18.25 -1.58
CA TYR A 99 -1.03 -17.34 -2.20
C TYR A 99 -1.63 -17.91 -3.47
N GLY A 100 -0.85 -18.63 -4.29
CA GLY A 100 -1.33 -19.35 -5.47
C GLY A 100 -2.43 -20.36 -5.12
N ARG A 101 -2.26 -21.12 -4.02
CA ARG A 101 -3.30 -22.04 -3.51
C ARG A 101 -4.58 -21.33 -3.04
N GLN A 102 -4.48 -20.04 -2.70
CA GLN A 102 -5.62 -19.19 -2.36
C GLN A 102 -6.22 -18.48 -3.60
N GLY A 103 -5.73 -18.81 -4.80
CA GLY A 103 -6.21 -18.24 -6.06
C GLY A 103 -5.62 -16.85 -6.39
N VAL A 104 -4.49 -16.49 -5.79
CA VAL A 104 -3.82 -15.21 -6.04
C VAL A 104 -2.38 -15.44 -6.47
N GLU A 105 -2.13 -15.24 -7.76
CA GLU A 105 -0.79 -15.40 -8.35
C GLU A 105 0.08 -14.18 -8.10
N LEU A 106 1.02 -14.31 -7.15
CA LEU A 106 2.02 -13.31 -6.82
C LEU A 106 3.41 -13.88 -7.06
N SER A 107 4.11 -13.40 -8.07
CA SER A 107 5.44 -13.90 -8.40
C SER A 107 6.46 -13.57 -7.30
N ARG A 108 7.48 -14.42 -7.16
CA ARG A 108 8.60 -14.20 -6.23
C ARG A 108 9.29 -12.84 -6.46
N SER A 109 9.49 -12.45 -7.71
CA SER A 109 10.12 -11.17 -8.05
C SER A 109 9.26 -9.97 -7.59
N LEU A 110 7.93 -10.07 -7.74
CA LEU A 110 7.01 -9.04 -7.25
C LEU A 110 7.07 -8.90 -5.73
N LEU A 111 7.03 -10.04 -5.01
CA LEU A 111 7.15 -10.05 -3.55
C LEU A 111 8.50 -9.48 -3.08
N SER A 112 9.59 -9.80 -3.79
CA SER A 112 10.92 -9.24 -3.50
C SER A 112 10.96 -7.73 -3.69
N GLY A 113 10.36 -7.21 -4.76
CA GLY A 113 10.24 -5.77 -4.99
C GLY A 113 9.42 -5.06 -3.92
N TRP A 114 8.36 -5.69 -3.40
CA TRP A 114 7.60 -5.15 -2.28
C TRP A 114 8.40 -5.10 -0.98
N VAL A 115 9.17 -6.15 -0.69
CA VAL A 115 10.06 -6.16 0.49
C VAL A 115 11.06 -5.02 0.41
N ASP A 116 11.74 -4.86 -0.72
CA ASP A 116 12.71 -3.79 -0.95
C ASP A 116 12.07 -2.38 -0.80
N ALA A 117 10.90 -2.15 -1.41
CA ALA A 117 10.19 -0.89 -1.28
C ALA A 117 9.75 -0.61 0.18
N CYS A 118 9.31 -1.63 0.91
CA CYS A 118 8.96 -1.50 2.32
C CYS A 118 10.18 -1.24 3.20
N CYS A 119 11.34 -1.85 2.92
CA CYS A 119 12.57 -1.54 3.64
C CYS A 119 12.95 -0.05 3.50
N ARG A 120 12.86 0.50 2.28
CA ARG A 120 13.07 1.94 2.07
C ARG A 120 12.04 2.81 2.79
N LEU A 121 10.77 2.39 2.81
CA LEU A 121 9.71 3.12 3.51
C LEU A 121 9.93 3.16 5.03
N LEU A 122 10.47 2.07 5.59
CA LEU A 122 10.66 1.91 7.04
C LEU A 122 12.02 2.42 7.53
N SER A 123 12.95 2.80 6.64
CA SER A 123 14.30 3.24 7.05
C SER A 123 14.30 4.40 8.05
N PRO A 124 13.42 5.44 7.98
CA PRO A 124 13.42 6.48 9.00
C PRO A 124 13.04 5.96 10.41
N LEU A 125 12.18 4.94 10.46
CA LEU A 125 11.81 4.30 11.73
C LEU A 125 12.95 3.45 12.28
N GLU A 126 13.63 2.71 11.42
CA GLU A 126 14.82 1.92 11.77
C GLU A 126 15.94 2.84 12.27
N GLU A 127 16.24 3.94 11.58
CA GLU A 127 17.24 4.94 12.00
C GLU A 127 16.89 5.54 13.37
N ALA A 128 15.63 5.88 13.62
CA ALA A 128 15.18 6.39 14.91
C ALA A 128 15.32 5.35 16.03
N LEU A 129 14.97 4.09 15.76
CA LEU A 129 15.13 2.98 16.71
C LEU A 129 16.60 2.72 16.99
N HIS A 130 17.45 2.69 15.97
CA HIS A 130 18.89 2.53 16.11
C HIS A 130 19.46 3.65 16.99
N GLY A 131 19.14 4.92 16.72
CA GLY A 131 19.56 6.06 17.53
C GLY A 131 19.11 5.94 18.98
N TYR A 132 17.90 5.47 19.24
CA TYR A 132 17.39 5.25 20.60
C TYR A 132 18.15 4.13 21.32
N VAL A 133 18.35 2.99 20.68
CA VAL A 133 19.07 1.84 21.26
C VAL A 133 20.53 2.18 21.57
N MET A 134 21.19 2.97 20.70
CA MET A 134 22.60 3.35 20.87
C MET A 134 22.82 4.44 21.93
N THR A 135 21.76 4.95 22.56
CA THR A 135 21.88 5.98 23.61
C THR A 135 22.25 5.41 24.97
N ASP A 136 21.96 4.14 25.24
CA ASP A 136 22.27 3.48 26.51
C ASP A 136 23.72 2.98 26.59
N GLY A 137 24.31 3.04 27.80
CA GLY A 137 25.71 2.71 28.04
C GLY A 137 26.08 1.22 27.95
N LYS A 138 25.11 0.30 27.81
CA LYS A 138 25.33 -1.14 27.68
C LYS A 138 24.45 -1.73 26.61
N LEU A 139 25.07 -2.39 25.61
CA LEU A 139 24.38 -3.11 24.56
C LEU A 139 24.66 -4.60 24.66
N HIS A 140 23.61 -5.39 24.47
CA HIS A 140 23.73 -6.84 24.26
C HIS A 140 23.47 -7.10 22.78
N ALA A 141 24.42 -7.73 22.12
CA ALA A 141 24.34 -8.06 20.68
C ALA A 141 24.54 -9.56 20.49
N ASP A 142 23.87 -10.13 19.51
CA ASP A 142 24.02 -11.51 19.05
C ASP A 142 24.02 -11.54 17.51
N ASP A 143 24.75 -12.48 16.95
CA ASP A 143 24.91 -12.62 15.50
C ASP A 143 23.92 -13.63 14.92
N THR A 144 23.15 -13.21 13.93
CA THR A 144 22.36 -14.13 13.11
C THR A 144 22.89 -14.14 11.67
N PRO A 145 23.50 -15.26 11.21
CA PRO A 145 24.02 -15.31 9.85
C PRO A 145 22.90 -15.30 8.82
N VAL A 146 22.95 -14.38 7.87
CA VAL A 146 22.04 -14.27 6.74
C VAL A 146 22.80 -14.46 5.45
N GLN A 147 22.37 -15.43 4.62
CA GLN A 147 22.96 -15.61 3.30
C GLN A 147 22.59 -14.42 2.39
N VAL A 148 23.60 -13.72 1.91
CA VAL A 148 23.48 -12.70 0.89
C VAL A 148 23.76 -13.33 -0.46
N LEU A 149 22.77 -13.32 -1.36
CA LEU A 149 23.00 -13.72 -2.74
C LEU A 149 23.77 -12.60 -3.42
N LEU A 150 24.92 -12.92 -3.95
CA LEU A 150 25.65 -12.00 -4.85
C LEU A 150 24.84 -11.80 -6.13
N PRO A 151 24.84 -10.57 -6.68
CA PRO A 151 24.12 -10.26 -7.92
C PRO A 151 24.67 -11.02 -9.12
#